data_33f6610ed4c8c3936ad796d4e9f4c8d2
#
_entry.id   33f6610ed4c8c3936ad796d4e9f4c8d2
#
_cell.length_a   1.000
_cell.length_b   1.000
_cell.length_c   1.000
_cell.angle_alpha   90.00
_cell.angle_beta   90.00
_cell.angle_gamma   90.00
#
_symmetry.space_group_name_H-M   'P 1'
#
loop_
_entity.id
_entity.type
_entity.pdbx_description
1 polymer ?
#
loop_
_entity_poly.entity_id
_entity_poly.type
_entity_poly.pdbx_seq_one_letter_code
_entity_poly.pdbx_strand_id
1 'polypeptide(L)'
;MKTLRYRIGNSVKPGILDIDGNIRDASSLVPDWDADNVTVDKLNEIKNHDISSLPVVQNNDGIAPCVCKKSVGKIICIGLNYSDHAEETGMEVPPEPIIFFKATSAIVGPND
;
A
#
# COMPACT_ATOMS: atom_id res chain seq x y z
N MET A 1 -3.07 13.36 5.11
CA MET A 1 -1.79 12.63 5.27
C MET A 1 -1.75 11.53 4.22
N LYS A 2 -0.65 11.36 3.50
CA LYS A 2 -0.43 10.29 2.53
C LYS A 2 0.72 9.42 3.02
N THR A 3 0.43 8.17 3.34
CA THR A 3 1.42 7.18 3.77
C THR A 3 1.91 6.36 2.58
N LEU A 4 3.15 5.93 2.62
CA LEU A 4 3.76 5.08 1.62
C LEU A 4 4.82 4.18 2.27
N ARG A 5 5.31 3.20 1.52
CA ARG A 5 6.47 2.41 1.87
C ARG A 5 7.53 2.61 0.79
N TYR A 6 8.79 2.77 1.18
CA TYR A 6 9.89 2.99 0.26
C TYR A 6 11.04 2.02 0.51
N ARG A 7 11.87 1.79 -0.51
CA ARG A 7 13.02 0.88 -0.44
C ARG A 7 14.30 1.64 -0.21
N ILE A 8 15.16 1.09 0.65
CA ILE A 8 16.56 1.46 0.78
C ILE A 8 17.38 0.16 0.88
N GLY A 9 18.18 -0.13 -0.13
CA GLY A 9 18.88 -1.41 -0.23
C GLY A 9 17.90 -2.58 -0.16
N ASN A 10 18.15 -3.51 0.74
CA ASN A 10 17.29 -4.67 0.96
C ASN A 10 16.15 -4.45 1.96
N SER A 11 15.96 -3.21 2.41
CA SER A 11 14.97 -2.88 3.43
C SER A 11 13.81 -2.08 2.86
N VAL A 12 12.62 -2.27 3.45
CA VAL A 12 11.45 -1.43 3.21
C VAL A 12 11.14 -0.67 4.50
N LYS A 13 10.90 0.63 4.36
CA LYS A 13 10.62 1.53 5.49
C LYS A 13 9.30 2.27 5.30
N PRO A 14 8.65 2.65 6.40
CA PRO A 14 7.47 3.50 6.37
C PRO A 14 7.85 4.94 6.03
N GLY A 15 7.07 5.57 5.15
CA GLY A 15 7.22 6.96 4.77
C GLY A 15 5.90 7.72 4.82
N ILE A 16 6.00 9.04 4.91
CA ILE A 16 4.88 9.97 4.77
C ILE A 16 5.28 10.99 3.71
N LEU A 17 4.36 11.27 2.78
CA LEU A 17 4.55 12.33 1.80
C LEU A 17 4.18 13.66 2.44
N ASP A 18 5.12 14.62 2.43
CA ASP A 18 4.87 15.97 2.91
C ASP A 18 4.12 16.83 1.86
N ILE A 19 3.87 18.10 2.19
CA ILE A 19 3.14 19.02 1.31
C ILE A 19 3.92 19.36 0.03
N ASP A 20 5.24 19.30 0.09
CA ASP A 20 6.14 19.59 -1.03
C ASP A 20 6.43 18.37 -1.90
N GLY A 21 5.88 17.21 -1.54
CA GLY A 21 6.06 15.96 -2.26
C GLY A 21 7.31 15.16 -1.86
N ASN A 22 8.01 15.57 -0.80
CA ASN A 22 9.14 14.81 -0.30
C ASN A 22 8.68 13.63 0.55
N ILE A 23 9.43 12.53 0.48
CA ILE A 23 9.25 11.41 1.39
C ILE A 23 9.94 11.73 2.72
N ARG A 24 9.18 11.65 3.81
CA ARG A 24 9.68 11.75 5.18
C ARG A 24 9.77 10.37 5.80
N ASP A 25 10.90 10.04 6.42
CA ASP A 25 11.09 8.75 7.11
C ASP A 25 10.23 8.72 8.38
N ALA A 26 9.25 7.83 8.42
CA ALA A 26 8.33 7.67 9.55
C ALA A 26 8.76 6.54 10.51
N SER A 27 9.98 6.00 10.38
CA SER A 27 10.45 4.87 11.20
C SER A 27 10.51 5.15 12.69
N SER A 28 10.59 6.44 13.08
CA SER A 28 10.52 6.85 14.50
C SER A 28 9.10 6.80 15.07
N LEU A 29 8.06 6.79 14.22
CA LEU A 29 6.65 6.80 14.62
C LEU A 29 6.04 5.40 14.56
N VAL A 30 6.41 4.62 13.54
CA VAL A 30 5.91 3.25 13.32
C VAL A 30 7.03 2.38 12.71
N PRO A 31 7.07 1.08 13.05
CA PRO A 31 8.04 0.16 12.44
C PRO A 31 7.73 -0.13 10.96
N ASP A 32 6.47 -0.17 10.59
CA ASP A 32 5.97 -0.33 9.21
C ASP A 32 4.47 0.04 9.15
N TRP A 33 3.94 0.22 7.94
CA TRP A 33 2.50 0.36 7.69
C TRP A 33 1.87 -1.03 7.55
N ASP A 34 1.76 -1.74 8.66
CA ASP A 34 1.17 -3.07 8.79
C ASP A 34 -0.19 -3.01 9.50
N ALA A 35 -0.84 -4.17 9.66
CA ALA A 35 -2.16 -4.26 10.26
C ALA A 35 -2.21 -3.76 11.72
N ASP A 36 -1.10 -3.84 12.44
CA ASP A 36 -1.03 -3.41 13.84
C ASP A 36 -0.86 -1.89 13.96
N ASN A 37 -0.31 -1.24 12.93
CA ASN A 37 0.05 0.17 12.93
C ASN A 37 -0.89 1.05 12.06
N VAL A 38 -1.70 0.47 11.17
CA VAL A 38 -2.70 1.18 10.37
C VAL A 38 -4.07 1.11 11.07
N THR A 39 -4.11 1.56 12.32
CA THR A 39 -5.35 1.71 13.11
C THR A 39 -5.80 3.16 13.14
N VAL A 40 -7.10 3.39 13.39
CA VAL A 40 -7.66 4.76 13.46
C VAL A 40 -6.94 5.58 14.54
N ASP A 41 -6.69 4.98 15.71
CA ASP A 41 -6.04 5.67 16.83
C ASP A 41 -4.60 6.04 16.49
N LYS A 42 -3.84 5.09 15.91
CA LYS A 42 -2.45 5.34 15.52
C LYS A 42 -2.33 6.39 14.40
N LEU A 43 -3.22 6.33 13.42
CA LEU A 43 -3.25 7.33 12.36
C LEU A 43 -3.63 8.73 12.87
N ASN A 44 -4.51 8.83 13.86
CA ASN A 44 -4.84 10.10 14.50
C ASN A 44 -3.67 10.64 15.34
N GLU A 45 -2.96 9.78 16.07
CA GLU A 45 -1.74 10.15 16.78
C GLU A 45 -0.71 10.76 15.81
N ILE A 46 -0.45 10.08 14.70
CA ILE A 46 0.53 10.52 13.69
C ILE A 46 0.10 11.83 13.00
N LYS A 47 -1.20 12.03 12.75
CA LYS A 47 -1.71 13.29 12.18
C LYS A 47 -1.42 14.51 13.04
N ASN A 48 -1.33 14.33 14.37
CA ASN A 48 -1.01 15.40 15.30
C ASN A 48 0.51 15.62 15.47
N HIS A 49 1.32 14.78 14.85
CA HIS A 49 2.77 14.95 14.84
C HIS A 49 3.19 15.94 13.75
N ASP A 50 4.22 16.74 14.05
CA ASP A 50 4.81 17.62 13.05
C ASP A 50 5.61 16.82 12.02
N ILE A 51 4.99 16.52 10.89
CA ILE A 51 5.60 15.76 9.80
C ILE A 51 6.83 16.46 9.24
N SER A 52 6.91 17.80 9.30
CA SER A 52 8.06 18.55 8.80
C SER A 52 9.33 18.30 9.62
N SER A 53 9.20 17.89 10.88
CA SER A 53 10.32 17.52 11.75
C SER A 53 10.97 16.17 11.40
N LEU A 54 10.29 15.31 10.64
CA LEU A 54 10.82 14.01 10.24
C LEU A 54 11.92 14.15 9.18
N PRO A 55 12.94 13.27 9.19
CA PRO A 55 14.02 13.29 8.20
C PRO A 55 13.51 13.15 6.77
N VAL A 56 14.02 13.98 5.87
CA VAL A 56 13.77 13.83 4.43
C VAL A 56 14.57 12.65 3.89
N VAL A 57 13.92 11.77 3.14
CA VAL A 57 14.56 10.68 2.43
C VAL A 57 15.19 11.23 1.14
N GLN A 58 16.50 11.45 1.14
CA GLN A 58 17.22 12.02 0.00
C GLN A 58 17.29 11.07 -1.19
N ASN A 59 17.51 9.77 -0.93
CA ASN A 59 17.60 8.74 -1.94
C ASN A 59 16.80 7.50 -1.51
N ASN A 60 16.12 6.89 -2.47
CA ASN A 60 15.42 5.63 -2.27
C ASN A 60 15.47 4.80 -3.57
N ASP A 61 15.29 3.51 -3.44
CA ASP A 61 15.32 2.54 -4.56
C ASP A 61 13.90 2.27 -5.11
N GLY A 62 12.97 3.19 -4.89
CA GLY A 62 11.61 3.14 -5.39
C GLY A 62 10.55 2.93 -4.30
N ILE A 63 9.31 3.03 -4.71
CA ILE A 63 8.14 2.83 -3.86
C ILE A 63 7.89 1.33 -3.74
N ALA A 64 7.76 0.86 -2.51
CA ALA A 64 7.40 -0.52 -2.20
C ALA A 64 5.87 -0.73 -2.28
N PRO A 65 5.37 -1.99 -2.25
CA PRO A 65 3.95 -2.25 -2.13
C PRO A 65 3.33 -1.47 -0.97
N CYS A 66 2.17 -0.86 -1.20
CA CYS A 66 1.48 -0.06 -0.17
C CYS A 66 1.06 -0.88 1.06
N VAL A 67 0.89 -2.19 0.90
CA VAL A 67 0.56 -3.12 1.99
C VAL A 67 1.79 -3.95 2.39
N CYS A 68 1.94 -4.19 3.69
CA CYS A 68 2.94 -5.11 4.21
C CYS A 68 2.50 -6.55 3.92
N LYS A 69 3.33 -7.35 3.23
CA LYS A 69 3.00 -8.75 2.91
C LYS A 69 2.64 -9.59 4.14
N LYS A 70 3.26 -9.31 5.29
CA LYS A 70 2.96 -9.99 6.56
C LYS A 70 1.55 -9.75 7.06
N SER A 71 0.93 -8.64 6.66
CA SER A 71 -0.42 -8.25 7.08
C SER A 71 -1.51 -8.73 6.13
N VAL A 72 -1.15 -9.33 4.99
CA VAL A 72 -2.10 -9.81 3.99
C VAL A 72 -2.21 -11.32 4.10
N GLY A 73 -3.31 -11.79 4.65
CA GLY A 73 -3.60 -13.23 4.75
C GLY A 73 -4.11 -13.84 3.45
N LYS A 74 -4.93 -13.09 2.71
CA LYS A 74 -5.58 -13.55 1.48
C LYS A 74 -5.75 -12.40 0.50
N ILE A 75 -5.72 -12.72 -0.81
CA ILE A 75 -6.16 -11.82 -1.89
C ILE A 75 -7.36 -12.51 -2.54
N ILE A 76 -8.54 -11.94 -2.35
CA ILE A 76 -9.79 -12.44 -2.91
C ILE A 76 -10.18 -11.52 -4.06
N CYS A 77 -10.42 -12.08 -5.23
CA CYS A 77 -10.76 -11.36 -6.44
C CYS A 77 -12.17 -11.75 -6.90
N ILE A 78 -12.90 -10.77 -7.44
CA ILE A 78 -14.18 -10.97 -8.12
C ILE A 78 -13.93 -10.77 -9.61
N GLY A 79 -14.10 -11.83 -10.39
CA GLY A 79 -13.95 -11.78 -11.85
C GLY A 79 -15.18 -11.21 -12.53
N LEU A 80 -14.96 -10.56 -13.70
CA LEU A 80 -16.01 -9.98 -14.54
C LEU A 80 -17.02 -9.13 -13.75
N ASN A 81 -16.52 -8.37 -12.76
CA ASN A 81 -17.34 -7.58 -11.84
C ASN A 81 -17.94 -6.32 -12.50
N TYR A 82 -17.46 -5.94 -13.69
CA TYR A 82 -17.91 -4.81 -14.50
C TYR A 82 -18.36 -5.30 -15.86
N SER A 83 -19.50 -4.78 -16.35
CA SER A 83 -20.10 -5.18 -17.64
C SER A 83 -19.20 -4.87 -18.84
N ASP A 84 -18.52 -3.70 -18.81
CA ASP A 84 -17.57 -3.30 -19.83
C ASP A 84 -16.37 -4.25 -19.91
N HIS A 85 -15.88 -4.74 -18.79
CA HIS A 85 -14.82 -5.75 -18.76
C HIS A 85 -15.27 -7.10 -19.36
N ALA A 86 -16.51 -7.51 -19.14
CA ALA A 86 -17.06 -8.71 -19.77
C ALA A 86 -17.15 -8.54 -21.31
N GLU A 87 -17.57 -7.36 -21.77
CA GLU A 87 -17.63 -6.99 -23.18
C GLU A 87 -16.24 -7.00 -23.85
N GLU A 88 -15.23 -6.37 -23.21
CA GLU A 88 -13.84 -6.34 -23.70
C GLU A 88 -13.24 -7.74 -23.87
N THR A 89 -13.60 -8.68 -23.02
CA THR A 89 -13.12 -10.07 -23.07
C THR A 89 -13.97 -10.98 -23.93
N GLY A 90 -15.09 -10.48 -24.48
CA GLY A 90 -16.06 -11.25 -25.27
C GLY A 90 -16.81 -12.30 -24.45
N MET A 91 -16.92 -12.08 -23.15
CA MET A 91 -17.59 -13.00 -22.22
C MET A 91 -18.93 -12.44 -21.79
N GLU A 92 -19.91 -13.31 -21.57
CA GLU A 92 -21.19 -12.92 -20.99
C GLU A 92 -21.00 -12.52 -19.52
N VAL A 93 -21.81 -11.55 -19.07
CA VAL A 93 -21.87 -11.19 -17.65
C VAL A 93 -22.35 -12.41 -16.86
N PRO A 94 -21.56 -12.94 -15.93
CA PRO A 94 -21.91 -14.14 -15.21
C PRO A 94 -23.13 -13.89 -14.28
N PRO A 95 -24.05 -14.85 -14.14
CA PRO A 95 -25.23 -14.71 -13.28
C PRO A 95 -24.87 -14.71 -11.78
N GLU A 96 -23.67 -15.22 -11.43
CA GLU A 96 -23.14 -15.27 -10.07
C GLU A 96 -21.72 -14.73 -10.05
N PRO A 97 -21.27 -14.14 -8.93
CA PRO A 97 -19.89 -13.64 -8.80
C PRO A 97 -18.86 -14.75 -8.98
N ILE A 98 -17.91 -14.56 -9.88
CA ILE A 98 -16.74 -15.45 -10.02
C ILE A 98 -15.70 -15.07 -8.96
N ILE A 99 -15.59 -15.89 -7.92
CA ILE A 99 -14.65 -15.65 -6.82
C ILE A 99 -13.39 -16.50 -7.02
N PHE A 100 -12.22 -15.85 -6.98
CA PHE A 100 -10.94 -16.56 -7.06
C PHE A 100 -9.89 -15.93 -6.14
N PHE A 101 -8.80 -16.65 -5.92
CA PHE A 101 -7.71 -16.23 -5.03
C PHE A 101 -6.44 -16.00 -5.83
N LYS A 102 -5.63 -15.03 -5.35
CA LYS A 102 -4.24 -14.87 -5.76
C LYS A 102 -3.32 -15.13 -4.58
N ALA A 103 -2.13 -15.65 -4.88
CA ALA A 103 -1.08 -15.77 -3.88
C ALA A 103 -0.63 -14.39 -3.37
N THR A 104 -0.30 -14.28 -2.08
CA THR A 104 0.23 -13.03 -1.51
C THR A 104 1.57 -12.64 -2.11
N SER A 105 2.30 -13.58 -2.75
CA SER A 105 3.50 -13.30 -3.52
C SER A 105 3.26 -12.44 -4.77
N ALA A 106 2.00 -12.31 -5.23
CA ALA A 106 1.63 -11.42 -6.33
C ALA A 106 1.61 -9.92 -5.95
N ILE A 107 1.82 -9.60 -4.66
CA ILE A 107 1.90 -8.20 -4.21
C ILE A 107 3.25 -7.61 -4.65
N VAL A 108 3.20 -6.57 -5.46
CA VAL A 108 4.35 -5.86 -6.02
C VAL A 108 4.19 -4.35 -5.80
N GLY A 109 5.26 -3.59 -5.94
CA GLY A 109 5.23 -2.14 -5.93
C GLY A 109 4.74 -1.59 -7.29
N PRO A 110 4.53 -0.27 -7.38
CA PRO A 110 3.94 0.35 -8.58
C PRO A 110 4.83 0.27 -9.82
N ASN A 111 6.13 0.01 -9.65
CA ASN A 111 7.12 -0.03 -10.73
C ASN A 111 7.96 -1.33 -10.71
N ASP A 112 7.47 -2.38 -10.06
CA ASP A 112 8.14 -3.69 -10.01
C ASP A 112 7.84 -4.52 -11.27
#